data_e07358954088c13bbd51a039455021b2
#
_entry.id   e07358954088c13bbd51a039455021b2
#
_cell.length_a   1.000
_cell.length_b   1.000
_cell.length_c   1.000
_cell.angle_alpha   90.00
_cell.angle_beta   90.00
_cell.angle_gamma   90.00
#
_symmetry.space_group_name_H-M   'P 1'
#
loop_
_entity.id
_entity.type
_entity.pdbx_description
1 polymer ?
#
loop_
_entity_poly.entity_id
_entity_poly.type
_entity_poly.pdbx_seq_one_letter_code
_entity_poly.pdbx_strand_id
1 'polypeptide(L)'
;MSTLIWKDLRHHASEWLWSLLVATVGGAVISLIITTWWSASQWAGAQPENAFLILAAHLLGSNLVTWVGLATTVVISTTLALTVAAQQRSHALWKVIGIPGPRIRSVILRQVIVVGVTGGLIGGLLALPATRLYLMTWREMRMFPEELPLSMPPLGVPLAVLITTLFCLLGGLGAARRAASTPEMQALREAGTPTSRTRLWQWIVAGVLLIGVVMIPIMLIIAHVNPSVLLENTAPGTPTMTVEELQSPDFRIPIGGTVGMIAAMAALCLPNLTLRPLLMAWTRLIPGRSPAWFAARANAWHRSTMSMTTITPFAIAVAMTGTVYSIVGAGQANGATGTVNGFLPLAVPIFIISGVGGVANIAMVGRARRQEGALLGVIGARSGTILSSTVLEGAIYAVTGILFGLIMTLITAVAMTAISGQPSTFLASIPLAGLLPVVGASLVLAIATTWLPAQLDRRPLMENLRQPV
;
A
#
# COMPACT_ATOMS: atom_id res chain seq x y z
N MET A 1 -11.49 21.77 24.31
CA MET A 1 -11.42 20.76 23.25
C MET A 1 -10.02 20.21 23.02
N SER A 2 -8.97 21.02 23.05
CA SER A 2 -7.58 20.52 22.93
C SER A 2 -7.20 19.50 24.01
N THR A 3 -7.64 19.72 25.26
CA THR A 3 -7.43 18.81 26.38
C THR A 3 -8.08 17.43 26.21
N LEU A 4 -9.24 17.39 25.56
CA LEU A 4 -9.97 16.13 25.30
C LEU A 4 -9.25 15.31 24.24
N ILE A 5 -8.76 15.95 23.16
CA ILE A 5 -7.99 15.30 22.11
C ILE A 5 -6.72 14.68 22.67
N TRP A 6 -5.99 15.42 23.51
CA TRP A 6 -4.74 14.96 24.09
C TRP A 6 -4.94 13.83 25.12
N LYS A 7 -5.97 13.94 25.97
CA LYS A 7 -6.30 12.89 26.94
C LYS A 7 -6.74 11.60 26.23
N ASP A 8 -7.56 11.71 25.20
CA ASP A 8 -8.04 10.56 24.43
C ASP A 8 -6.89 9.89 23.65
N LEU A 9 -6.04 10.68 23.01
CA LEU A 9 -4.85 10.19 22.30
C LEU A 9 -3.88 9.47 23.26
N ARG A 10 -3.72 9.97 24.47
CA ARG A 10 -2.89 9.33 25.50
C ARG A 10 -3.54 8.06 26.06
N HIS A 11 -4.86 8.04 26.22
CA HIS A 11 -5.60 6.86 26.68
C HIS A 11 -5.55 5.71 25.67
N HIS A 12 -5.68 6.02 24.37
CA HIS A 12 -5.61 5.08 23.27
C HIS A 12 -4.22 5.07 22.57
N ALA A 13 -3.17 5.49 23.27
CA ALA A 13 -1.83 5.64 22.67
C ALA A 13 -1.33 4.35 21.99
N SER A 14 -1.63 3.19 22.58
CA SER A 14 -1.22 1.90 22.05
C SER A 14 -1.84 1.54 20.69
N GLU A 15 -2.99 2.12 20.36
CA GLU A 15 -3.67 1.93 19.07
C GLU A 15 -3.14 2.92 18.03
N TRP A 16 -2.92 4.17 18.45
CA TRP A 16 -2.36 5.22 17.61
C TRP A 16 -0.88 5.01 17.28
N LEU A 17 -0.12 4.27 18.11
CA LEU A 17 1.28 3.95 17.85
C LEU A 17 1.48 3.24 16.51
N TRP A 18 0.60 2.31 16.13
CA TRP A 18 0.69 1.63 14.84
C TRP A 18 0.43 2.58 13.67
N SER A 19 -0.55 3.45 13.79
CA SER A 19 -0.80 4.48 12.79
C SER A 19 0.34 5.50 12.71
N LEU A 20 0.94 5.87 13.84
CA LEU A 20 2.11 6.75 13.89
C LEU A 20 3.32 6.08 13.22
N LEU A 21 3.56 4.80 13.50
CA LEU A 21 4.65 4.03 12.87
C LEU A 21 4.49 4.00 11.35
N VAL A 22 3.29 3.69 10.85
CA VAL A 22 3.03 3.68 9.41
C VAL A 22 3.16 5.07 8.79
N ALA A 23 2.69 6.12 9.48
CA ALA A 23 2.85 7.51 9.04
C ALA A 23 4.32 7.94 9.05
N THR A 24 5.11 7.49 10.03
CA THR A 24 6.56 7.76 10.11
C THR A 24 7.30 7.12 8.95
N VAL A 25 7.04 5.85 8.67
CA VAL A 25 7.66 5.15 7.54
C VAL A 25 7.20 5.75 6.21
N GLY A 26 5.90 6.08 6.09
CA GLY A 26 5.38 6.79 4.92
C GLY A 26 6.06 8.14 4.70
N GLY A 27 6.23 8.94 5.76
CA GLY A 27 6.95 10.21 5.73
C GLY A 27 8.42 10.07 5.35
N ALA A 28 9.09 9.03 5.88
CA ALA A 28 10.48 8.72 5.53
C ALA A 28 10.62 8.36 4.04
N VAL A 29 9.76 7.48 3.54
CA VAL A 29 9.76 7.08 2.13
C VAL A 29 9.46 8.26 1.20
N ILE A 30 8.49 9.11 1.54
CA ILE A 30 8.15 10.31 0.76
C ILE A 30 9.33 11.29 0.74
N SER A 31 9.93 11.57 1.91
CA SER A 31 11.09 12.46 2.01
C SER A 31 12.28 11.95 1.19
N LEU A 32 12.54 10.65 1.25
CA LEU A 32 13.59 9.98 0.50
C LEU A 32 13.38 10.13 -1.02
N ILE A 33 12.17 9.94 -1.51
CA ILE A 33 11.84 10.09 -2.93
C ILE A 33 11.96 11.55 -3.37
N ILE A 34 11.44 12.50 -2.57
CA ILE A 34 11.54 13.94 -2.88
C ILE A 34 13.01 14.36 -2.97
N THR A 35 13.84 13.94 -2.03
CA THR A 35 15.28 14.29 -2.02
C THR A 35 16.01 13.67 -3.22
N THR A 36 15.69 12.42 -3.56
CA THR A 36 16.28 11.75 -4.73
C THR A 36 15.86 12.42 -6.02
N TRP A 37 14.57 12.74 -6.18
CA TRP A 37 14.07 13.45 -7.35
C TRP A 37 14.70 14.83 -7.48
N TRP A 38 14.81 15.57 -6.37
CA TRP A 38 15.47 16.88 -6.36
C TRP A 38 16.94 16.76 -6.77
N SER A 39 17.69 15.83 -6.19
CA SER A 39 19.09 15.60 -6.55
C SER A 39 19.26 15.24 -8.03
N ALA A 40 18.41 14.36 -8.56
CA ALA A 40 18.42 13.99 -9.97
C ALA A 40 18.07 15.18 -10.90
N SER A 41 17.07 15.98 -10.53
CA SER A 41 16.66 17.15 -11.33
C SER A 41 17.72 18.25 -11.33
N GLN A 42 18.41 18.49 -10.21
CA GLN A 42 19.52 19.45 -10.13
C GLN A 42 20.69 18.99 -10.97
N TRP A 43 21.05 17.72 -10.90
CA TRP A 43 22.13 17.16 -11.72
C TRP A 43 21.80 17.23 -13.21
N ALA A 44 20.59 16.86 -13.61
CA ALA A 44 20.14 16.91 -15.00
C ALA A 44 20.07 18.38 -15.51
N GLY A 45 19.61 19.33 -14.67
CA GLY A 45 19.55 20.75 -14.99
C GLY A 45 20.91 21.41 -15.15
N ALA A 46 21.98 20.83 -14.56
CA ALA A 46 23.37 21.29 -14.79
C ALA A 46 23.92 20.85 -16.16
N GLN A 47 23.19 20.01 -16.92
CA GLN A 47 23.57 19.54 -18.26
C GLN A 47 22.48 19.92 -19.28
N PRO A 48 22.30 21.20 -19.59
CA PRO A 48 21.22 21.71 -20.43
C PRO A 48 21.21 21.14 -21.85
N GLU A 49 22.37 20.67 -22.32
CA GLU A 49 22.50 20.04 -23.64
C GLU A 49 21.77 18.68 -23.75
N ASN A 50 21.47 18.07 -22.64
CA ASN A 50 20.77 16.75 -22.55
C ASN A 50 19.32 16.92 -22.08
N ALA A 51 18.46 17.49 -22.93
CA ALA A 51 17.03 17.63 -22.64
C ALA A 51 16.35 16.29 -22.26
N PHE A 52 16.83 15.16 -22.81
CA PHE A 52 16.36 13.82 -22.48
C PHE A 52 16.61 13.46 -21.01
N LEU A 53 17.77 13.78 -20.44
CA LEU A 53 18.07 13.50 -19.03
C LEU A 53 17.17 14.30 -18.08
N ILE A 54 16.87 15.55 -18.42
CA ILE A 54 15.95 16.40 -17.66
C ILE A 54 14.55 15.78 -17.66
N LEU A 55 14.07 15.40 -18.85
CA LEU A 55 12.76 14.75 -18.99
C LEU A 55 12.72 13.42 -18.25
N ALA A 56 13.74 12.57 -18.40
CA ALA A 56 13.83 11.28 -17.72
C ALA A 56 13.82 11.42 -16.20
N ALA A 57 14.58 12.37 -15.63
CA ALA A 57 14.59 12.63 -14.19
C ALA A 57 13.21 13.06 -13.67
N HIS A 58 12.50 13.92 -14.42
CA HIS A 58 11.15 14.36 -14.03
C HIS A 58 10.11 13.25 -14.17
N LEU A 59 10.14 12.44 -15.24
CA LEU A 59 9.24 11.33 -15.44
C LEU A 59 9.42 10.25 -14.37
N LEU A 60 10.66 9.86 -14.09
CA LEU A 60 10.96 8.87 -13.04
C LEU A 60 10.54 9.37 -11.65
N GLY A 61 10.90 10.63 -11.32
CA GLY A 61 10.55 11.22 -10.04
C GLY A 61 9.04 11.35 -9.84
N SER A 62 8.31 11.85 -10.84
CA SER A 62 6.85 12.00 -10.78
C SER A 62 6.14 10.64 -10.70
N ASN A 63 6.61 9.63 -11.43
CA ASN A 63 6.10 8.27 -11.33
C ASN A 63 6.31 7.69 -9.93
N LEU A 64 7.50 7.79 -9.37
CA LEU A 64 7.78 7.32 -8.01
C LEU A 64 6.89 7.99 -6.98
N VAL A 65 6.80 9.33 -7.00
CA VAL A 65 5.92 10.08 -6.09
C VAL A 65 4.47 9.63 -6.23
N THR A 66 4.01 9.41 -7.44
CA THR A 66 2.63 9.00 -7.70
C THR A 66 2.36 7.59 -7.16
N TRP A 67 3.16 6.60 -7.55
CA TRP A 67 2.90 5.20 -7.18
C TRP A 67 3.15 4.93 -5.70
N VAL A 68 4.24 5.43 -5.17
CA VAL A 68 4.53 5.30 -3.73
C VAL A 68 3.54 6.12 -2.91
N GLY A 69 3.14 7.28 -3.38
CA GLY A 69 2.10 8.10 -2.75
C GLY A 69 0.75 7.40 -2.69
N LEU A 70 0.32 6.77 -3.79
CA LEU A 70 -0.90 5.97 -3.83
C LEU A 70 -0.82 4.77 -2.89
N ALA A 71 0.27 4.00 -2.94
CA ALA A 71 0.49 2.88 -2.03
C ALA A 71 0.45 3.33 -0.57
N THR A 72 1.15 4.41 -0.24
CA THR A 72 1.17 5.01 1.11
C THR A 72 -0.22 5.43 1.56
N THR A 73 -0.99 6.09 0.68
CA THR A 73 -2.37 6.52 0.99
C THR A 73 -3.26 5.33 1.31
N VAL A 74 -3.21 4.26 0.52
CA VAL A 74 -4.01 3.06 0.76
C VAL A 74 -3.60 2.36 2.04
N VAL A 75 -2.28 2.18 2.28
CA VAL A 75 -1.77 1.56 3.51
C VAL A 75 -2.16 2.38 4.74
N ILE A 76 -1.94 3.68 4.74
CA ILE A 76 -2.35 4.58 5.84
C ILE A 76 -3.88 4.51 6.05
N SER A 77 -4.67 4.49 4.96
CA SER A 77 -6.13 4.44 5.07
C SER A 77 -6.63 3.15 5.71
N THR A 78 -5.99 2.01 5.40
CA THR A 78 -6.33 0.72 6.02
C THR A 78 -5.96 0.68 7.50
N THR A 79 -4.79 1.20 7.85
CA THR A 79 -4.30 1.27 9.24
C THR A 79 -5.17 2.21 10.09
N LEU A 80 -5.45 3.42 9.59
CA LEU A 80 -6.34 4.37 10.29
C LEU A 80 -7.77 3.83 10.40
N ALA A 81 -8.25 3.09 9.41
CA ALA A 81 -9.57 2.46 9.49
C ALA A 81 -9.65 1.44 10.64
N LEU A 82 -8.58 0.66 10.86
CA LEU A 82 -8.48 -0.29 11.97
C LEU A 82 -8.34 0.43 13.31
N THR A 83 -7.52 1.48 13.40
CA THR A 83 -7.36 2.29 14.62
C THR A 83 -8.68 2.90 15.06
N VAL A 84 -9.42 3.52 14.14
CA VAL A 84 -10.74 4.11 14.44
C VAL A 84 -11.78 3.03 14.76
N ALA A 85 -11.72 1.86 14.10
CA ALA A 85 -12.61 0.74 14.40
C ALA A 85 -12.36 0.16 15.80
N ALA A 86 -11.11 0.09 16.25
CA ALA A 86 -10.77 -0.32 17.62
C ALA A 86 -11.39 0.59 18.69
N GLN A 87 -11.57 1.89 18.38
CA GLN A 87 -12.14 2.89 19.29
C GLN A 87 -13.67 3.07 19.13
N GLN A 88 -14.31 2.22 18.33
CA GLN A 88 -15.73 2.39 17.99
C GLN A 88 -16.64 2.40 19.23
N ARG A 89 -16.34 1.58 20.24
CA ARG A 89 -17.10 1.54 21.51
C ARG A 89 -16.97 2.86 22.29
N SER A 90 -15.78 3.43 22.36
CA SER A 90 -15.54 4.74 23.00
C SER A 90 -16.34 5.84 22.29
N HIS A 91 -16.31 5.86 20.95
CA HIS A 91 -17.08 6.81 20.16
C HIS A 91 -18.61 6.63 20.32
N ALA A 92 -19.09 5.39 20.49
CA ALA A 92 -20.50 5.13 20.78
C ALA A 92 -20.92 5.67 22.15
N LEU A 93 -20.08 5.49 23.18
CA LEU A 93 -20.33 6.06 24.51
C LEU A 93 -20.39 7.60 24.48
N TRP A 94 -19.53 8.25 23.68
CA TRP A 94 -19.60 9.72 23.50
C TRP A 94 -20.93 10.17 22.91
N LYS A 95 -21.49 9.40 21.98
CA LYS A 95 -22.82 9.71 21.42
C LYS A 95 -23.94 9.54 22.46
N VAL A 96 -23.86 8.48 23.29
CA VAL A 96 -24.84 8.27 24.37
C VAL A 96 -24.84 9.44 25.37
N ILE A 97 -23.68 10.04 25.64
CA ILE A 97 -23.53 11.25 26.49
C ILE A 97 -24.00 12.53 25.76
N GLY A 98 -24.41 12.43 24.46
CA GLY A 98 -24.96 13.55 23.69
C GLY A 98 -23.93 14.30 22.84
N ILE A 99 -22.74 13.77 22.58
CA ILE A 99 -21.77 14.39 21.67
C ILE A 99 -22.22 14.16 20.22
N PRO A 100 -22.50 15.22 19.45
CA PRO A 100 -23.00 15.07 18.08
C PRO A 100 -21.94 14.49 17.13
N GLY A 101 -22.35 13.68 16.16
CA GLY A 101 -21.49 13.00 15.19
C GLY A 101 -20.46 13.91 14.50
N PRO A 102 -20.82 15.14 14.03
CA PRO A 102 -19.84 16.07 13.44
C PRO A 102 -18.70 16.45 14.38
N ARG A 103 -18.93 16.53 15.69
CA ARG A 103 -17.87 16.79 16.68
C ARG A 103 -16.92 15.60 16.81
N ILE A 104 -17.45 14.38 16.84
CA ILE A 104 -16.64 13.14 16.87
C ILE A 104 -15.76 13.08 15.63
N ARG A 105 -16.33 13.33 14.44
CA ARG A 105 -15.56 13.42 13.21
C ARG A 105 -14.43 14.45 13.29
N SER A 106 -14.70 15.65 13.83
CA SER A 106 -13.69 16.70 13.98
C SER A 106 -12.56 16.28 14.93
N VAL A 107 -12.87 15.59 16.03
CA VAL A 107 -11.85 15.07 16.98
C VAL A 107 -10.96 14.06 16.27
N ILE A 108 -11.53 13.05 15.60
CA ILE A 108 -10.77 12.03 14.86
C ILE A 108 -9.87 12.68 13.81
N LEU A 109 -10.38 13.62 13.02
CA LEU A 109 -9.57 14.28 11.99
C LEU A 109 -8.41 15.08 12.56
N ARG A 110 -8.60 15.74 13.71
CA ARG A 110 -7.49 16.43 14.40
C ARG A 110 -6.43 15.45 14.92
N GLN A 111 -6.84 14.30 15.44
CA GLN A 111 -5.90 13.24 15.85
C GLN A 111 -5.11 12.72 14.64
N VAL A 112 -5.78 12.51 13.49
CA VAL A 112 -5.13 12.11 12.23
C VAL A 112 -4.13 13.17 11.76
N ILE A 113 -4.44 14.47 11.89
CA ILE A 113 -3.49 15.55 11.58
C ILE A 113 -2.28 15.47 12.49
N VAL A 114 -2.48 15.30 13.80
CA VAL A 114 -1.35 15.16 14.74
C VAL A 114 -0.46 13.98 14.37
N VAL A 115 -1.05 12.82 14.05
CA VAL A 115 -0.30 11.63 13.61
C VAL A 115 0.43 11.89 12.29
N GLY A 116 -0.21 12.56 11.32
CA GLY A 116 0.39 12.90 10.05
C GLY A 116 1.57 13.87 10.17
N VAL A 117 1.40 14.93 10.98
CA VAL A 117 2.46 15.94 11.23
C VAL A 117 3.63 15.30 11.99
N THR A 118 3.36 14.60 13.09
CA THR A 118 4.42 13.97 13.90
C THR A 118 5.11 12.84 13.15
N GLY A 119 4.35 11.98 12.47
CA GLY A 119 4.90 10.91 11.64
C GLY A 119 5.71 11.45 10.46
N GLY A 120 5.19 12.45 9.75
CA GLY A 120 5.89 13.11 8.65
C GLY A 120 7.19 13.79 9.09
N LEU A 121 7.19 14.44 10.28
CA LEU A 121 8.38 15.10 10.83
C LEU A 121 9.45 14.07 11.22
N ILE A 122 9.07 13.08 12.03
CA ILE A 122 10.00 12.03 12.46
C ILE A 122 10.52 11.25 11.23
N GLY A 123 9.63 10.86 10.34
CA GLY A 123 9.99 10.14 9.12
C GLY A 123 10.88 10.98 8.19
N GLY A 124 10.52 12.24 7.97
CA GLY A 124 11.31 13.17 7.16
C GLY A 124 12.74 13.35 7.68
N LEU A 125 12.92 13.45 9.00
CA LEU A 125 14.25 13.52 9.64
C LEU A 125 15.01 12.19 9.54
N LEU A 126 14.34 11.06 9.76
CA LEU A 126 14.95 9.73 9.63
C LEU A 126 15.37 9.39 8.21
N ALA A 127 14.71 9.99 7.21
CA ALA A 127 15.08 9.83 5.82
C ALA A 127 16.44 10.42 5.47
N LEU A 128 16.92 11.46 6.18
CA LEU A 128 18.16 12.14 5.84
C LEU A 128 19.38 11.19 5.77
N PRO A 129 19.66 10.35 6.78
CA PRO A 129 20.73 9.36 6.67
C PRO A 129 20.40 8.24 5.68
N ALA A 130 19.13 7.84 5.57
CA ALA A 130 18.70 6.77 4.68
C ALA A 130 18.84 7.14 3.19
N THR A 131 18.76 8.44 2.85
CA THR A 131 18.88 8.89 1.46
C THR A 131 20.24 8.55 0.85
N ARG A 132 21.33 8.63 1.61
CA ARG A 132 22.67 8.25 1.12
C ARG A 132 22.71 6.78 0.72
N LEU A 133 22.16 5.90 1.56
CA LEU A 133 22.09 4.46 1.29
C LEU A 133 21.19 4.18 0.07
N TYR A 134 20.07 4.88 -0.04
CA TYR A 134 19.15 4.74 -1.16
C TYR A 134 19.77 5.22 -2.48
N LEU A 135 20.49 6.31 -2.49
CA LEU A 135 21.19 6.80 -3.69
C LEU A 135 22.25 5.78 -4.18
N MET A 136 22.87 5.01 -3.28
CA MET A 136 23.79 3.95 -3.70
C MET A 136 23.09 2.87 -4.54
N THR A 137 21.80 2.62 -4.31
CA THR A 137 21.04 1.64 -5.12
C THR A 137 20.75 2.13 -6.53
N TRP A 138 20.77 3.46 -6.78
CA TRP A 138 20.56 4.03 -8.10
C TRP A 138 21.77 3.92 -9.03
N ARG A 139 22.98 3.68 -8.49
CA ARG A 139 24.18 3.45 -9.27
C ARG A 139 24.05 2.24 -10.21
N GLU A 140 23.35 1.22 -9.76
CA GLU A 140 23.15 -0.01 -10.55
C GLU A 140 22.23 0.19 -11.75
N MET A 141 21.40 1.23 -11.77
CA MET A 141 20.55 1.58 -12.91
C MET A 141 21.30 2.18 -14.10
N ARG A 142 22.54 2.64 -13.89
CA ARG A 142 23.38 3.33 -14.90
C ARG A 142 22.71 4.52 -15.61
N MET A 143 21.60 5.00 -15.10
CA MET A 143 20.88 6.18 -15.62
C MET A 143 21.46 7.50 -15.08
N PHE A 144 22.12 7.43 -13.92
CA PHE A 144 22.77 8.56 -13.25
C PHE A 144 24.26 8.29 -13.06
N PRO A 145 25.07 9.33 -12.83
CA PRO A 145 26.50 9.17 -12.58
C PRO A 145 26.76 8.29 -11.36
N GLU A 146 27.96 7.70 -11.27
CA GLU A 146 28.37 6.84 -10.16
C GLU A 146 28.17 7.51 -8.80
N GLU A 147 28.33 8.83 -8.74
CA GLU A 147 28.06 9.66 -7.57
C GLU A 147 27.05 10.75 -7.92
N LEU A 148 25.77 10.47 -7.73
CA LEU A 148 24.76 11.50 -7.77
C LEU A 148 24.99 12.45 -6.58
N PRO A 149 25.27 13.75 -6.79
CA PRO A 149 25.49 14.68 -5.68
C PRO A 149 24.23 14.79 -4.84
N LEU A 150 24.36 14.54 -3.53
CA LEU A 150 23.26 14.69 -2.59
C LEU A 150 22.92 16.18 -2.46
N SER A 151 21.84 16.60 -3.09
CA SER A 151 21.26 17.92 -2.94
C SER A 151 19.96 17.84 -2.15
N MET A 152 19.94 18.45 -0.98
CA MET A 152 18.72 18.50 -0.17
C MET A 152 17.84 19.66 -0.60
N PRO A 153 16.57 19.42 -0.94
CA PRO A 153 15.66 20.51 -1.19
C PRO A 153 15.46 21.33 0.09
N PRO A 154 15.51 22.67 0.05
CA PRO A 154 15.37 23.51 1.24
C PRO A 154 14.03 23.29 1.97
N LEU A 155 13.00 22.88 1.24
CA LEU A 155 11.67 22.56 1.75
C LEU A 155 11.38 21.06 1.80
N GLY A 156 12.39 20.17 1.70
CA GLY A 156 12.19 18.71 1.58
C GLY A 156 11.43 18.11 2.77
N VAL A 157 11.86 18.38 3.99
CA VAL A 157 11.18 17.89 5.19
C VAL A 157 9.80 18.55 5.38
N PRO A 158 9.64 19.88 5.27
CA PRO A 158 8.30 20.50 5.31
C PRO A 158 7.33 19.93 4.27
N LEU A 159 7.80 19.71 3.05
CA LEU A 159 6.98 19.14 1.99
C LEU A 159 6.59 17.68 2.29
N ALA A 160 7.53 16.88 2.80
CA ALA A 160 7.24 15.51 3.24
C ALA A 160 6.20 15.48 4.37
N VAL A 161 6.28 16.39 5.35
CA VAL A 161 5.28 16.55 6.42
C VAL A 161 3.92 16.91 5.85
N LEU A 162 3.86 17.87 4.93
CA LEU A 162 2.62 18.29 4.29
C LEU A 162 1.96 17.14 3.51
N ILE A 163 2.72 16.45 2.67
CA ILE A 163 2.22 15.34 1.84
C ILE A 163 1.78 14.17 2.73
N THR A 164 2.57 13.80 3.74
CA THR A 164 2.20 12.73 4.67
C THR A 164 0.93 13.06 5.43
N THR A 165 0.80 14.32 5.90
CA THR A 165 -0.41 14.78 6.59
C THR A 165 -1.63 14.74 5.67
N LEU A 166 -1.46 15.14 4.41
CA LEU A 166 -2.51 15.07 3.39
C LEU A 166 -2.96 13.62 3.15
N PHE A 167 -2.01 12.67 3.01
CA PHE A 167 -2.33 11.25 2.86
C PHE A 167 -3.01 10.67 4.10
N CYS A 168 -2.58 11.06 5.30
CA CYS A 168 -3.27 10.69 6.53
C CYS A 168 -4.71 11.24 6.56
N LEU A 169 -4.92 12.48 6.15
CA LEU A 169 -6.25 13.09 6.07
C LEU A 169 -7.13 12.36 5.06
N LEU A 170 -6.65 12.12 3.85
CA LEU A 170 -7.40 11.41 2.82
C LEU A 170 -7.79 10.00 3.28
N GLY A 171 -6.83 9.26 3.86
CA GLY A 171 -7.08 7.94 4.43
C GLY A 171 -8.04 7.95 5.62
N GLY A 172 -7.88 8.92 6.52
CA GLY A 172 -8.66 9.05 7.75
C GLY A 172 -10.08 9.57 7.54
N LEU A 173 -10.35 10.34 6.47
CA LEU A 173 -11.68 10.89 6.19
C LEU A 173 -12.78 9.82 6.12
N GLY A 174 -12.48 8.69 5.47
CA GLY A 174 -13.41 7.57 5.36
C GLY A 174 -13.71 6.91 6.69
N ALA A 175 -12.72 6.74 7.54
CA ALA A 175 -12.83 6.17 8.88
C ALA A 175 -13.59 7.10 9.83
N ALA A 176 -13.22 8.39 9.85
CA ALA A 176 -13.87 9.41 10.67
C ALA A 176 -15.35 9.60 10.32
N ARG A 177 -15.71 9.56 9.02
CA ARG A 177 -17.12 9.61 8.59
C ARG A 177 -17.90 8.38 9.06
N ARG A 178 -17.31 7.19 9.00
CA ARG A 178 -17.92 5.94 9.49
C ARG A 178 -18.20 6.01 10.98
N ALA A 179 -17.21 6.37 11.80
CA ALA A 179 -17.36 6.48 13.24
C ALA A 179 -18.47 7.49 13.62
N ALA A 180 -18.57 8.60 12.89
CA ALA A 180 -19.60 9.61 13.12
C ALA A 180 -21.00 9.16 12.71
N SER A 181 -21.16 8.31 11.69
CA SER A 181 -22.46 7.92 11.13
C SER A 181 -23.03 6.61 11.68
N THR A 182 -22.24 5.78 12.40
CA THR A 182 -22.72 4.51 12.96
C THR A 182 -23.76 4.76 14.07
N PRO A 183 -24.95 4.13 14.03
CA PRO A 183 -25.95 4.23 15.10
C PRO A 183 -25.40 3.70 16.44
N GLU A 184 -25.80 4.33 17.54
CA GLU A 184 -25.27 4.03 18.90
C GLU A 184 -25.54 2.59 19.31
N MET A 185 -26.76 2.12 19.11
CA MET A 185 -27.18 0.75 19.47
C MET A 185 -26.47 -0.32 18.64
N GLN A 186 -26.18 -0.03 17.36
CA GLN A 186 -25.44 -0.93 16.51
C GLN A 186 -23.96 -0.98 16.93
N ALA A 187 -23.37 0.16 17.25
CA ALA A 187 -21.99 0.23 17.71
C ALA A 187 -21.74 -0.48 19.05
N LEU A 188 -22.75 -0.52 19.92
CA LEU A 188 -22.69 -1.25 21.21
C LEU A 188 -22.96 -2.75 21.05
N ARG A 189 -23.85 -3.16 20.12
CA ARG A 189 -24.14 -4.58 19.85
C ARG A 189 -23.10 -5.26 18.99
N GLU A 190 -22.58 -4.57 17.99
CA GLU A 190 -21.61 -5.08 17.02
C GLU A 190 -20.20 -4.56 17.36
N ALA A 191 -19.74 -4.73 18.61
CA ALA A 191 -18.37 -4.43 18.94
C ALA A 191 -17.42 -5.32 18.13
N GLY A 192 -17.13 -4.94 16.88
CA GLY A 192 -16.06 -5.57 16.13
C GLY A 192 -16.25 -5.91 14.66
N THR A 193 -17.44 -5.84 14.07
CA THR A 193 -17.60 -6.16 12.64
C THR A 193 -18.23 -5.02 11.84
N PRO A 194 -17.43 -4.05 11.36
CA PRO A 194 -17.96 -3.06 10.44
C PRO A 194 -18.36 -3.74 9.13
N THR A 195 -19.64 -3.73 8.79
CA THR A 195 -20.13 -4.18 7.48
C THR A 195 -19.58 -3.24 6.40
N SER A 196 -18.76 -3.75 5.51
CA SER A 196 -18.18 -2.98 4.43
C SER A 196 -19.15 -2.88 3.26
N ARG A 197 -19.96 -1.86 3.27
CA ARG A 197 -20.69 -1.46 2.06
C ARG A 197 -19.75 -0.64 1.17
N THR A 198 -19.54 -1.10 -0.08
CA THR A 198 -18.80 -0.34 -1.09
C THR A 198 -19.46 1.02 -1.29
N ARG A 199 -18.69 2.09 -1.22
CA ARG A 199 -19.20 3.46 -1.31
C ARG A 199 -19.15 3.98 -2.74
N LEU A 200 -20.05 4.86 -3.08
CA LEU A 200 -20.11 5.49 -4.40
C LEU A 200 -18.76 6.09 -4.82
N TRP A 201 -18.05 6.77 -3.91
CA TRP A 201 -16.75 7.36 -4.22
C TRP A 201 -15.68 6.32 -4.60
N GLN A 202 -15.72 5.10 -4.01
CA GLN A 202 -14.81 4.01 -4.38
C GLN A 202 -15.06 3.55 -5.81
N TRP A 203 -16.34 3.49 -6.22
CA TRP A 203 -16.71 3.21 -7.60
C TRP A 203 -16.28 4.33 -8.55
N ILE A 204 -16.41 5.61 -8.12
CA ILE A 204 -15.95 6.76 -8.92
C ILE A 204 -14.44 6.68 -9.11
N VAL A 205 -13.66 6.51 -8.04
CA VAL A 205 -12.20 6.41 -8.13
C VAL A 205 -11.78 5.19 -8.96
N ALA A 206 -12.36 4.02 -8.70
CA ALA A 206 -12.09 2.83 -9.50
C ALA A 206 -12.46 3.04 -10.98
N GLY A 207 -13.60 3.70 -11.25
CA GLY A 207 -14.05 4.02 -12.61
C GLY A 207 -13.08 4.96 -13.33
N VAL A 208 -12.61 6.02 -12.68
CA VAL A 208 -11.61 6.94 -13.22
C VAL A 208 -10.31 6.21 -13.54
N LEU A 209 -9.85 5.35 -12.62
CA LEU A 209 -8.65 4.54 -12.84
C LEU A 209 -8.84 3.54 -13.99
N LEU A 210 -10.01 2.88 -14.08
CA LEU A 210 -10.32 1.96 -15.18
C LEU A 210 -10.42 2.68 -16.53
N ILE A 211 -10.92 3.92 -16.56
CA ILE A 211 -10.86 4.76 -17.76
C ILE A 211 -9.40 4.96 -18.18
N GLY A 212 -8.49 5.24 -17.24
CA GLY A 212 -7.05 5.33 -17.52
C GLY A 212 -6.46 4.04 -18.11
N VAL A 213 -6.86 2.88 -17.56
CA VAL A 213 -6.44 1.55 -18.06
C VAL A 213 -6.84 1.35 -19.54
N VAL A 214 -7.98 1.89 -19.94
CA VAL A 214 -8.49 1.75 -21.32
C VAL A 214 -7.96 2.85 -22.24
N MET A 215 -7.92 4.09 -21.75
CA MET A 215 -7.56 5.25 -22.55
C MET A 215 -6.07 5.28 -22.91
N ILE A 216 -5.18 4.85 -22.01
CA ILE A 216 -3.73 4.86 -22.25
C ILE A 216 -3.36 3.94 -23.44
N PRO A 217 -3.77 2.67 -23.51
CA PRO A 217 -3.54 1.83 -24.68
C PRO A 217 -4.18 2.37 -25.97
N ILE A 218 -5.39 2.93 -25.86
CA ILE A 218 -6.06 3.56 -27.02
C ILE A 218 -5.25 4.72 -27.55
N MET A 219 -4.77 5.62 -26.68
CA MET A 219 -3.90 6.73 -27.10
C MET A 219 -2.62 6.24 -27.78
N LEU A 220 -2.02 5.16 -27.27
CA LEU A 220 -0.84 4.57 -27.91
C LEU A 220 -1.13 3.94 -29.28
N ILE A 221 -2.31 3.33 -29.44
CA ILE A 221 -2.73 2.79 -30.74
C ILE A 221 -2.97 3.94 -31.72
N ILE A 222 -3.65 5.01 -31.30
CA ILE A 222 -3.86 6.21 -32.12
C ILE A 222 -2.52 6.84 -32.52
N ALA A 223 -1.59 6.96 -31.58
CA ALA A 223 -0.26 7.46 -31.82
C ALA A 223 0.57 6.59 -32.79
N HIS A 224 0.29 5.29 -32.82
CA HIS A 224 0.91 4.38 -33.77
C HIS A 224 0.35 4.57 -35.18
N VAL A 225 -0.96 4.79 -35.32
CA VAL A 225 -1.63 4.98 -36.61
C VAL A 225 -1.44 6.39 -37.15
N ASN A 226 -1.49 7.40 -36.26
CA ASN A 226 -1.35 8.82 -36.61
C ASN A 226 -0.38 9.53 -35.64
N PRO A 227 0.94 9.42 -35.86
CA PRO A 227 1.93 10.04 -34.97
C PRO A 227 1.83 11.57 -34.88
N SER A 228 1.32 12.25 -35.94
CA SER A 228 1.13 13.69 -35.97
C SER A 228 0.21 14.22 -34.86
N VAL A 229 -0.78 13.44 -34.42
CA VAL A 229 -1.73 13.87 -33.39
C VAL A 229 -1.06 14.10 -32.02
N LEU A 230 0.01 13.37 -31.71
CA LEU A 230 0.79 13.59 -30.48
C LEU A 230 1.84 14.70 -30.65
N LEU A 231 2.44 14.80 -31.84
CA LEU A 231 3.47 15.78 -32.13
C LEU A 231 2.91 17.21 -32.25
N GLU A 232 1.70 17.38 -32.78
CA GLU A 232 1.02 18.67 -32.88
C GLU A 232 0.54 19.22 -31.52
N ASN A 233 0.26 18.35 -30.56
CA ASN A 233 -0.24 18.75 -29.24
C ASN A 233 0.86 18.91 -28.18
N THR A 234 2.14 18.81 -28.54
CA THR A 234 3.23 19.08 -27.60
C THR A 234 3.38 20.58 -27.36
N ALA A 235 3.39 20.98 -26.08
CA ALA A 235 3.56 22.40 -25.72
C ALA A 235 4.88 22.97 -26.28
N PRO A 236 4.90 24.26 -26.69
CA PRO A 236 6.12 24.88 -27.18
C PRO A 236 7.24 24.76 -26.14
N GLY A 237 8.39 24.21 -26.54
CA GLY A 237 9.56 24.02 -25.68
C GLY A 237 9.70 22.64 -25.06
N THR A 238 8.76 21.70 -25.29
CA THR A 238 8.99 20.28 -25.00
C THR A 238 9.88 19.66 -26.08
N PRO A 239 10.85 18.79 -25.70
CA PRO A 239 11.65 18.08 -26.70
C PRO A 239 10.72 17.29 -27.60
N THR A 240 10.79 17.54 -28.90
CA THR A 240 10.01 16.82 -29.92
C THR A 240 10.54 15.40 -30.00
N MET A 241 9.74 14.46 -29.51
CA MET A 241 10.03 13.03 -29.72
C MET A 241 9.89 12.69 -31.20
N THR A 242 10.82 11.91 -31.72
CA THR A 242 10.73 11.38 -33.07
C THR A 242 9.69 10.25 -33.11
N VAL A 243 9.12 9.98 -34.30
CA VAL A 243 8.16 8.86 -34.49
C VAL A 243 8.80 7.54 -34.11
N GLU A 244 10.12 7.36 -34.40
CA GLU A 244 10.87 6.16 -34.05
C GLU A 244 11.00 5.97 -32.54
N GLU A 245 11.24 7.04 -31.77
CA GLU A 245 11.28 7.00 -30.30
C GLU A 245 9.91 6.62 -29.71
N LEU A 246 8.83 7.14 -30.26
CA LEU A 246 7.46 6.81 -29.84
C LEU A 246 7.10 5.35 -30.10
N GLN A 247 7.68 4.75 -31.14
CA GLN A 247 7.48 3.35 -31.51
C GLN A 247 8.46 2.40 -30.83
N SER A 248 9.51 2.93 -30.19
CA SER A 248 10.52 2.11 -29.54
C SER A 248 9.96 1.30 -28.38
N PRO A 249 10.43 0.04 -28.17
CA PRO A 249 10.08 -0.76 -27.02
C PRO A 249 10.39 -0.07 -25.69
N ASP A 250 11.48 0.71 -25.65
CA ASP A 250 11.94 1.41 -24.45
C ASP A 250 10.93 2.47 -23.96
N PHE A 251 10.14 3.04 -24.85
CA PHE A 251 9.07 3.95 -24.52
C PHE A 251 7.76 3.22 -24.16
N ARG A 252 7.41 2.16 -24.89
CA ARG A 252 6.12 1.46 -24.76
C ARG A 252 6.05 0.54 -23.54
N ILE A 253 7.13 -0.13 -23.18
CA ILE A 253 7.17 -1.08 -22.07
C ILE A 253 6.84 -0.40 -20.73
N PRO A 254 7.46 0.74 -20.34
CA PRO A 254 7.10 1.46 -19.11
C PRO A 254 5.63 1.91 -19.06
N ILE A 255 5.05 2.27 -20.21
CA ILE A 255 3.64 2.66 -20.29
C ILE A 255 2.74 1.45 -20.02
N GLY A 256 3.06 0.28 -20.60
CA GLY A 256 2.36 -0.97 -20.28
C GLY A 256 2.40 -1.32 -18.80
N GLY A 257 3.56 -1.10 -18.16
CA GLY A 257 3.71 -1.23 -16.71
C GLY A 257 2.84 -0.25 -15.92
N THR A 258 2.77 0.99 -16.37
CA THR A 258 1.89 2.01 -15.76
C THR A 258 0.42 1.59 -15.81
N VAL A 259 -0.03 1.03 -16.94
CA VAL A 259 -1.40 0.47 -17.09
C VAL A 259 -1.64 -0.64 -16.07
N GLY A 260 -0.67 -1.54 -15.88
CA GLY A 260 -0.75 -2.60 -14.87
C GLY A 260 -0.85 -2.07 -13.44
N MET A 261 -0.07 -1.04 -13.10
CA MET A 261 -0.15 -0.38 -11.79
C MET A 261 -1.51 0.29 -11.56
N ILE A 262 -2.04 0.99 -12.56
CA ILE A 262 -3.36 1.61 -12.48
C ILE A 262 -4.44 0.54 -12.31
N ALA A 263 -4.36 -0.57 -13.03
CA ALA A 263 -5.29 -1.69 -12.91
C ALA A 263 -5.26 -2.31 -11.50
N ALA A 264 -4.07 -2.52 -10.93
CA ALA A 264 -3.91 -3.02 -9.57
C ALA A 264 -4.52 -2.07 -8.54
N MET A 265 -4.30 -0.77 -8.67
CA MET A 265 -4.88 0.24 -7.77
C MET A 265 -6.40 0.34 -7.92
N ALA A 266 -6.94 0.28 -9.14
CA ALA A 266 -8.37 0.25 -9.39
C ALA A 266 -9.03 -0.97 -8.71
N ALA A 267 -8.41 -2.14 -8.83
CA ALA A 267 -8.87 -3.37 -8.18
C ALA A 267 -8.83 -3.26 -6.64
N LEU A 268 -7.82 -2.61 -6.07
CA LEU A 268 -7.70 -2.39 -4.63
C LEU A 268 -8.64 -1.31 -4.07
N CYS A 269 -9.19 -0.44 -4.90
CA CYS A 269 -10.27 0.46 -4.50
C CYS A 269 -11.56 -0.29 -4.17
N LEU A 270 -11.75 -1.49 -4.73
CA LEU A 270 -12.93 -2.33 -4.55
C LEU A 270 -12.56 -3.71 -3.92
N PRO A 271 -11.98 -3.76 -2.70
CA PRO A 271 -11.44 -4.99 -2.13
C PRO A 271 -12.50 -6.06 -1.90
N ASN A 272 -13.76 -5.66 -1.68
CA ASN A 272 -14.87 -6.62 -1.55
C ASN A 272 -15.21 -7.35 -2.85
N LEU A 273 -14.94 -6.70 -3.99
CA LEU A 273 -15.20 -7.28 -5.31
C LEU A 273 -14.01 -8.11 -5.80
N THR A 274 -12.80 -7.78 -5.40
CA THR A 274 -11.55 -8.38 -5.90
C THR A 274 -10.93 -9.36 -4.89
N LEU A 275 -10.60 -8.89 -3.69
CA LEU A 275 -9.90 -9.70 -2.69
C LEU A 275 -10.81 -10.72 -2.01
N ARG A 276 -12.06 -10.36 -1.72
CA ARG A 276 -13.00 -11.26 -1.03
C ARG A 276 -13.33 -12.52 -1.84
N PRO A 277 -13.73 -12.44 -3.12
CA PRO A 277 -13.99 -13.65 -3.91
C PRO A 277 -12.72 -14.48 -4.10
N LEU A 278 -11.56 -13.84 -4.25
CA LEU A 278 -10.27 -14.54 -4.34
C LEU A 278 -9.98 -15.32 -3.06
N LEU A 279 -10.14 -14.68 -1.88
CA LEU A 279 -10.00 -15.33 -0.59
C LEU A 279 -10.92 -16.56 -0.47
N MET A 280 -12.19 -16.41 -0.85
CA MET A 280 -13.17 -17.51 -0.79
C MET A 280 -12.86 -18.62 -1.79
N ALA A 281 -12.42 -18.28 -3.00
CA ALA A 281 -12.15 -19.23 -4.06
C ALA A 281 -11.02 -20.20 -3.67
N TRP A 282 -9.82 -19.66 -3.35
CA TRP A 282 -8.68 -20.54 -3.08
C TRP A 282 -8.80 -21.29 -1.74
N THR A 283 -9.40 -20.66 -0.71
CA THR A 283 -9.58 -21.34 0.58
C THR A 283 -10.64 -22.45 0.55
N ARG A 284 -11.56 -22.43 -0.43
CA ARG A 284 -12.49 -23.54 -0.68
C ARG A 284 -11.82 -24.76 -1.30
N LEU A 285 -10.77 -24.55 -2.08
CA LEU A 285 -10.02 -25.63 -2.74
C LEU A 285 -9.24 -26.50 -1.75
N ILE A 286 -8.93 -25.97 -0.55
CA ILE A 286 -8.23 -26.73 0.48
C ILE A 286 -9.25 -27.41 1.41
N PRO A 287 -9.40 -28.75 1.34
CA PRO A 287 -10.32 -29.47 2.22
C PRO A 287 -9.77 -29.45 3.65
N GLY A 288 -10.38 -28.63 4.51
CA GLY A 288 -9.94 -28.46 5.88
C GLY A 288 -10.52 -29.54 6.81
N ARG A 289 -9.71 -30.49 7.20
CA ARG A 289 -10.05 -31.50 8.23
C ARG A 289 -9.60 -31.08 9.64
N SER A 290 -8.75 -30.06 9.78
CA SER A 290 -8.28 -29.61 11.08
C SER A 290 -9.18 -28.53 11.68
N PRO A 291 -9.47 -28.57 13.00
CA PRO A 291 -10.26 -27.54 13.68
C PRO A 291 -9.63 -26.13 13.54
N ALA A 292 -8.29 -26.07 13.55
CA ALA A 292 -7.54 -24.81 13.39
C ALA A 292 -7.76 -24.18 12.01
N TRP A 293 -7.73 -24.98 10.92
CA TRP A 293 -8.01 -24.49 9.57
C TRP A 293 -9.45 -24.01 9.42
N PHE A 294 -10.40 -24.78 9.96
CA PHE A 294 -11.82 -24.40 9.92
C PHE A 294 -12.05 -23.05 10.62
N ALA A 295 -11.50 -22.89 11.84
CA ALA A 295 -11.59 -21.62 12.57
C ALA A 295 -10.93 -20.45 11.83
N ALA A 296 -9.71 -20.64 11.34
CA ALA A 296 -8.98 -19.63 10.59
C ALA A 296 -9.75 -19.16 9.34
N ARG A 297 -10.26 -20.12 8.56
CA ARG A 297 -11.05 -19.85 7.36
C ARG A 297 -12.38 -19.16 7.68
N ALA A 298 -13.09 -19.62 8.69
CA ALA A 298 -14.35 -19.02 9.11
C ALA A 298 -14.14 -17.57 9.56
N ASN A 299 -13.12 -17.30 10.36
CA ASN A 299 -12.76 -15.95 10.79
C ASN A 299 -12.43 -15.04 9.60
N ALA A 300 -11.61 -15.52 8.65
CA ALA A 300 -11.24 -14.74 7.45
C ALA A 300 -12.48 -14.41 6.58
N TRP A 301 -13.46 -15.29 6.50
CA TRP A 301 -14.67 -15.08 5.70
C TRP A 301 -15.68 -14.14 6.37
N HIS A 302 -15.94 -14.34 7.66
CA HIS A 302 -16.99 -13.60 8.38
C HIS A 302 -16.56 -12.19 8.75
N ARG A 303 -15.27 -11.96 8.99
CA ARG A 303 -14.70 -10.62 9.28
C ARG A 303 -14.18 -9.92 8.04
N SER A 304 -14.96 -9.94 6.98
CA SER A 304 -14.52 -9.49 5.66
C SER A 304 -13.83 -8.11 5.65
N THR A 305 -14.30 -7.15 6.43
CA THR A 305 -13.68 -5.80 6.46
C THR A 305 -12.29 -5.82 7.08
N MET A 306 -12.11 -6.48 8.23
CA MET A 306 -10.80 -6.59 8.88
C MET A 306 -9.84 -7.42 8.03
N SER A 307 -10.33 -8.50 7.42
CA SER A 307 -9.55 -9.34 6.52
C SER A 307 -9.08 -8.56 5.30
N MET A 308 -9.96 -7.81 4.64
CA MET A 308 -9.59 -7.01 3.46
C MET A 308 -8.56 -5.94 3.80
N THR A 309 -8.71 -5.21 4.91
CA THR A 309 -7.72 -4.20 5.33
C THR A 309 -6.36 -4.80 5.66
N THR A 310 -6.32 -6.04 6.13
CA THR A 310 -5.07 -6.75 6.45
C THR A 310 -4.40 -7.34 5.20
N ILE A 311 -5.19 -7.83 4.23
CA ILE A 311 -4.69 -8.39 2.95
C ILE A 311 -4.13 -7.29 2.05
N THR A 312 -4.75 -6.11 2.03
CA THR A 312 -4.44 -5.03 1.09
C THR A 312 -2.95 -4.64 1.06
N PRO A 313 -2.22 -4.43 2.17
CA PRO A 313 -0.80 -4.10 2.11
C PRO A 313 0.05 -5.18 1.42
N PHE A 314 -0.21 -6.46 1.69
CA PHE A 314 0.51 -7.57 1.02
C PHE A 314 0.18 -7.62 -0.48
N ALA A 315 -1.08 -7.37 -0.83
CA ALA A 315 -1.51 -7.27 -2.22
C ALA A 315 -0.78 -6.14 -2.98
N ILE A 316 -0.62 -4.96 -2.35
CA ILE A 316 0.14 -3.83 -2.89
C ILE A 316 1.62 -4.21 -3.04
N ALA A 317 2.23 -4.79 -1.99
CA ALA A 317 3.63 -5.17 -2.01
C ALA A 317 3.96 -6.06 -3.22
N VAL A 318 3.19 -7.11 -3.43
CA VAL A 318 3.46 -8.07 -4.52
C VAL A 318 3.04 -7.51 -5.88
N ALA A 319 1.87 -6.87 -6.01
CA ALA A 319 1.39 -6.33 -7.27
C ALA A 319 2.31 -5.23 -7.83
N MET A 320 2.65 -4.25 -7.00
CA MET A 320 3.47 -3.11 -7.44
C MET A 320 4.92 -3.52 -7.71
N THR A 321 5.52 -4.32 -6.82
CA THR A 321 6.87 -4.84 -7.02
C THR A 321 6.91 -5.78 -8.24
N GLY A 322 5.89 -6.61 -8.40
CA GLY A 322 5.74 -7.49 -9.56
C GLY A 322 5.69 -6.70 -10.87
N THR A 323 4.93 -5.61 -10.91
CA THR A 323 4.87 -4.73 -12.08
C THR A 323 6.22 -4.07 -12.38
N VAL A 324 6.93 -3.57 -11.36
CA VAL A 324 8.28 -2.99 -11.55
C VAL A 324 9.21 -4.01 -12.18
N TYR A 325 9.27 -5.22 -11.65
CA TYR A 325 10.12 -6.27 -12.22
C TYR A 325 9.64 -6.79 -13.57
N SER A 326 8.34 -6.70 -13.87
CA SER A 326 7.82 -7.01 -15.22
C SER A 326 8.35 -6.03 -16.25
N ILE A 327 8.42 -4.73 -15.92
CA ILE A 327 9.03 -3.71 -16.80
C ILE A 327 10.49 -4.05 -17.09
N VAL A 328 11.23 -4.45 -16.06
CA VAL A 328 12.64 -4.84 -16.20
C VAL A 328 12.81 -6.05 -17.11
N GLY A 329 12.05 -7.11 -16.86
CA GLY A 329 12.13 -8.34 -17.66
C GLY A 329 11.77 -8.11 -19.11
N ALA A 330 10.72 -7.32 -19.38
CA ALA A 330 10.34 -6.92 -20.73
C ALA A 330 11.43 -6.06 -21.40
N GLY A 331 12.03 -5.11 -20.68
CA GLY A 331 13.13 -4.30 -21.20
C GLY A 331 14.34 -5.14 -21.59
N GLN A 332 14.75 -6.07 -20.71
CA GLN A 332 15.86 -7.00 -21.01
C GLN A 332 15.61 -7.86 -22.26
N ALA A 333 14.40 -8.34 -22.45
CA ALA A 333 14.03 -9.10 -23.64
C ALA A 333 14.15 -8.28 -24.94
N ASN A 334 14.09 -6.95 -24.83
CA ASN A 334 14.23 -6.01 -25.94
C ASN A 334 15.63 -5.36 -26.03
N GLY A 335 16.62 -5.93 -25.32
CA GLY A 335 18.01 -5.48 -25.42
C GLY A 335 18.43 -4.42 -24.42
N ALA A 336 17.55 -4.03 -23.46
CA ALA A 336 17.96 -3.12 -22.41
C ALA A 336 19.04 -3.74 -21.51
N THR A 337 20.10 -2.99 -21.23
CA THR A 337 21.28 -3.45 -20.47
C THR A 337 21.08 -3.42 -18.94
N GLY A 338 19.90 -3.00 -18.46
CA GLY A 338 19.59 -2.92 -17.02
C GLY A 338 19.56 -4.30 -16.36
N THR A 339 20.13 -4.42 -15.17
CA THR A 339 20.05 -5.63 -14.35
C THR A 339 18.78 -5.63 -13.50
N VAL A 340 18.27 -6.81 -13.09
CA VAL A 340 17.13 -6.91 -12.16
C VAL A 340 17.37 -6.12 -10.88
N ASN A 341 18.59 -6.12 -10.38
CA ASN A 341 18.99 -5.38 -9.17
C ASN A 341 18.96 -3.86 -9.38
N GLY A 342 19.20 -3.37 -10.59
CA GLY A 342 19.17 -1.95 -10.91
C GLY A 342 17.82 -1.27 -10.66
N PHE A 343 16.73 -2.03 -10.63
CA PHE A 343 15.38 -1.50 -10.38
C PHE A 343 14.89 -1.66 -8.94
N LEU A 344 15.73 -2.18 -8.04
CA LEU A 344 15.48 -2.19 -6.60
C LEU A 344 15.03 -0.85 -6.04
N PRO A 345 15.63 0.30 -6.44
CA PRO A 345 15.20 1.61 -5.95
C PRO A 345 13.72 1.92 -6.18
N LEU A 346 13.11 1.38 -7.23
CA LEU A 346 11.69 1.57 -7.52
C LEU A 346 10.80 0.69 -6.63
N ALA A 347 11.23 -0.54 -6.35
CA ALA A 347 10.46 -1.54 -5.62
C ALA A 347 10.57 -1.39 -4.09
N VAL A 348 11.75 -1.06 -3.57
CA VAL A 348 12.04 -1.02 -2.13
C VAL A 348 11.13 -0.06 -1.35
N PRO A 349 10.87 1.19 -1.78
CA PRO A 349 9.99 2.10 -1.05
C PRO A 349 8.57 1.55 -0.90
N ILE A 350 8.03 0.95 -1.96
CA ILE A 350 6.68 0.36 -1.97
C ILE A 350 6.64 -0.85 -1.04
N PHE A 351 7.66 -1.71 -1.08
CA PHE A 351 7.75 -2.88 -0.24
C PHE A 351 7.86 -2.52 1.25
N ILE A 352 8.68 -1.53 1.60
CA ILE A 352 8.85 -1.07 2.98
C ILE A 352 7.52 -0.56 3.56
N ILE A 353 6.84 0.37 2.87
CA ILE A 353 5.58 0.93 3.39
C ILE A 353 4.48 -0.13 3.48
N SER A 354 4.40 -1.01 2.50
CA SER A 354 3.42 -2.09 2.48
C SER A 354 3.72 -3.16 3.53
N GLY A 355 4.99 -3.54 3.70
CA GLY A 355 5.42 -4.50 4.73
C GLY A 355 5.11 -3.99 6.13
N VAL A 356 5.51 -2.75 6.46
CA VAL A 356 5.21 -2.14 7.76
C VAL A 356 3.71 -1.99 7.98
N GLY A 357 2.95 -1.59 6.95
CA GLY A 357 1.50 -1.51 7.02
C GLY A 357 0.83 -2.87 7.26
N GLY A 358 1.33 -3.92 6.60
CA GLY A 358 0.87 -5.29 6.82
C GLY A 358 1.11 -5.76 8.26
N VAL A 359 2.32 -5.54 8.78
CA VAL A 359 2.68 -5.82 10.17
C VAL A 359 1.78 -5.06 11.15
N ALA A 360 1.60 -3.75 10.94
CA ALA A 360 0.76 -2.91 11.80
C ALA A 360 -0.70 -3.39 11.80
N ASN A 361 -1.24 -3.72 10.64
CA ASN A 361 -2.62 -4.18 10.50
C ASN A 361 -2.84 -5.55 11.17
N ILE A 362 -1.91 -6.51 11.00
CA ILE A 362 -1.96 -7.81 11.67
C ILE A 362 -1.88 -7.62 13.20
N ALA A 363 -0.97 -6.78 13.68
CA ALA A 363 -0.80 -6.54 15.12
C ALA A 363 -2.04 -5.91 15.75
N MET A 364 -2.70 -4.98 15.06
CA MET A 364 -3.96 -4.38 15.54
C MET A 364 -5.11 -5.39 15.58
N VAL A 365 -5.27 -6.19 14.53
CA VAL A 365 -6.29 -7.24 14.49
C VAL A 365 -6.03 -8.33 15.53
N GLY A 366 -4.77 -8.64 15.81
CA GLY A 366 -4.35 -9.62 16.80
C GLY A 366 -4.85 -9.33 18.22
N ARG A 367 -5.01 -8.05 18.61
CA ARG A 367 -5.55 -7.68 19.92
C ARG A 367 -7.02 -8.10 20.08
N ALA A 368 -7.86 -7.84 19.09
CA ALA A 368 -9.26 -8.23 19.12
C ALA A 368 -9.43 -9.76 19.20
N ARG A 369 -8.50 -10.53 18.64
CA ARG A 369 -8.51 -12.00 18.65
C ARG A 369 -8.13 -12.62 19.99
N ARG A 370 -7.38 -11.94 20.84
CA ARG A 370 -6.97 -12.47 22.14
C ARG A 370 -8.18 -12.80 23.00
N GLN A 371 -9.20 -11.96 22.98
CA GLN A 371 -10.44 -12.21 23.72
C GLN A 371 -11.20 -13.43 23.19
N GLU A 372 -11.25 -13.61 21.87
CA GLU A 372 -11.88 -14.77 21.25
C GLU A 372 -11.11 -16.06 21.53
N GLY A 373 -9.77 -15.99 21.46
CA GLY A 373 -8.90 -17.08 21.86
C GLY A 373 -9.14 -17.49 23.31
N ALA A 374 -9.30 -16.50 24.22
CA ALA A 374 -9.62 -16.76 25.62
C ALA A 374 -11.01 -17.42 25.78
N LEU A 375 -12.04 -16.95 25.05
CA LEU A 375 -13.37 -17.57 25.04
C LEU A 375 -13.31 -19.01 24.51
N LEU A 376 -12.57 -19.27 23.44
CA LEU A 376 -12.36 -20.63 22.92
C LEU A 376 -11.64 -21.52 23.95
N GLY A 377 -10.69 -20.95 24.70
CA GLY A 377 -10.01 -21.64 25.80
C GLY A 377 -10.94 -22.04 26.94
N VAL A 378 -11.91 -21.17 27.29
CA VAL A 378 -12.94 -21.46 28.32
C VAL A 378 -13.87 -22.61 27.88
N ILE A 379 -14.16 -22.72 26.58
CA ILE A 379 -14.97 -23.81 26.01
C ILE A 379 -14.15 -25.11 25.86
N GLY A 380 -12.84 -25.09 26.19
CA GLY A 380 -11.99 -26.28 26.20
C GLY A 380 -11.10 -26.43 24.94
N ALA A 381 -10.96 -25.42 24.11
CA ALA A 381 -10.03 -25.49 22.99
C ALA A 381 -8.57 -25.54 23.50
N ARG A 382 -7.77 -26.45 22.92
CA ARG A 382 -6.34 -26.54 23.26
C ARG A 382 -5.60 -25.31 22.81
N SER A 383 -4.64 -24.84 23.63
CA SER A 383 -3.79 -23.69 23.31
C SER A 383 -3.08 -23.81 21.95
N GLY A 384 -2.65 -25.02 21.58
CA GLY A 384 -2.06 -25.32 20.28
C GLY A 384 -3.04 -25.13 19.12
N THR A 385 -4.33 -25.40 19.30
CA THR A 385 -5.34 -25.17 18.26
C THR A 385 -5.61 -23.67 18.08
N ILE A 386 -5.64 -22.91 19.17
CA ILE A 386 -5.81 -21.45 19.14
C ILE A 386 -4.61 -20.79 18.44
N LEU A 387 -3.39 -21.18 18.82
CA LEU A 387 -2.16 -20.67 18.20
C LEU A 387 -2.12 -20.99 16.70
N SER A 388 -2.35 -22.26 16.33
CA SER A 388 -2.30 -22.67 14.93
C SER A 388 -3.41 -22.00 14.10
N SER A 389 -4.61 -21.75 14.63
CA SER A 389 -5.65 -21.02 13.93
C SER A 389 -5.24 -19.57 13.66
N THR A 390 -4.57 -18.91 14.62
CA THR A 390 -4.09 -17.52 14.46
C THR A 390 -3.00 -17.42 13.40
N VAL A 391 -2.04 -18.34 13.40
CA VAL A 391 -0.95 -18.38 12.40
C VAL A 391 -1.51 -18.69 11.00
N LEU A 392 -2.41 -19.67 10.90
CA LEU A 392 -3.07 -20.02 9.64
C LEU A 392 -3.89 -18.85 9.07
N GLU A 393 -4.54 -18.07 9.91
CA GLU A 393 -5.27 -16.90 9.48
C GLU A 393 -4.34 -15.81 8.93
N GLY A 394 -3.20 -15.56 9.56
CA GLY A 394 -2.15 -14.68 9.02
C GLY A 394 -1.60 -15.18 7.69
N ALA A 395 -1.38 -16.48 7.56
CA ALA A 395 -0.97 -17.12 6.31
C ALA A 395 -2.06 -16.98 5.21
N ILE A 396 -3.34 -17.14 5.56
CA ILE A 396 -4.45 -16.93 4.62
C ILE A 396 -4.44 -15.50 4.06
N TYR A 397 -4.18 -14.51 4.89
CA TYR A 397 -4.11 -13.12 4.44
C TYR A 397 -2.93 -12.86 3.51
N ALA A 398 -1.73 -13.32 3.88
CA ALA A 398 -0.55 -13.18 3.03
C ALA A 398 -0.71 -13.90 1.70
N VAL A 399 -1.16 -15.15 1.71
CA VAL A 399 -1.38 -15.94 0.48
C VAL A 399 -2.42 -15.28 -0.42
N THR A 400 -3.51 -14.74 0.15
CA THR A 400 -4.52 -14.03 -0.65
C THR A 400 -3.92 -12.77 -1.31
N GLY A 401 -3.12 -11.99 -0.56
CA GLY A 401 -2.42 -10.82 -1.10
C GLY A 401 -1.42 -11.20 -2.19
N ILE A 402 -0.67 -12.26 -1.98
CA ILE A 402 0.29 -12.80 -2.96
C ILE A 402 -0.42 -13.26 -4.23
N LEU A 403 -1.49 -14.04 -4.12
CA LEU A 403 -2.26 -14.50 -5.28
C LEU A 403 -2.84 -13.31 -6.07
N PHE A 404 -3.37 -12.31 -5.36
CA PHE A 404 -3.83 -11.09 -6.00
C PHE A 404 -2.68 -10.38 -6.74
N GLY A 405 -1.52 -10.22 -6.08
CA GLY A 405 -0.35 -9.60 -6.67
C GLY A 405 0.15 -10.34 -7.92
N LEU A 406 0.18 -11.67 -7.88
CA LEU A 406 0.55 -12.50 -9.03
C LEU A 406 -0.44 -12.34 -10.19
N ILE A 407 -1.75 -12.29 -9.92
CA ILE A 407 -2.77 -12.04 -10.94
C ILE A 407 -2.56 -10.66 -11.58
N MET A 408 -2.28 -9.62 -10.78
CA MET A 408 -2.01 -8.28 -11.30
C MET A 408 -0.71 -8.22 -12.11
N THR A 409 0.33 -8.93 -11.69
CA THR A 409 1.58 -9.07 -12.46
C THR A 409 1.33 -9.75 -13.80
N LEU A 410 0.49 -10.78 -13.84
CA LEU A 410 0.12 -11.46 -15.07
C LEU A 410 -0.69 -10.53 -16.01
N ILE A 411 -1.63 -9.76 -15.47
CA ILE A 411 -2.38 -8.76 -16.24
C ILE A 411 -1.42 -7.69 -16.80
N THR A 412 -0.43 -7.28 -16.04
CA THR A 412 0.62 -6.35 -16.48
C THR A 412 1.44 -6.96 -17.63
N ALA A 413 1.84 -8.22 -17.53
CA ALA A 413 2.58 -8.91 -18.58
C ALA A 413 1.77 -8.99 -19.88
N VAL A 414 0.47 -9.28 -19.78
CA VAL A 414 -0.45 -9.27 -20.95
C VAL A 414 -0.54 -7.86 -21.55
N ALA A 415 -0.72 -6.83 -20.72
CA ALA A 415 -0.81 -5.45 -21.19
C ALA A 415 0.49 -5.00 -21.89
N MET A 416 1.66 -5.33 -21.33
CA MET A 416 2.95 -5.02 -21.94
C MET A 416 3.13 -5.72 -23.28
N THR A 417 2.76 -7.01 -23.38
CA THR A 417 2.85 -7.78 -24.62
C THR A 417 1.93 -7.19 -25.69
N ALA A 418 0.71 -6.82 -25.32
CA ALA A 418 -0.25 -6.19 -26.24
C ALA A 418 0.23 -4.83 -26.76
N ILE A 419 0.87 -4.03 -25.88
CA ILE A 419 1.35 -2.69 -26.22
C ILE A 419 2.66 -2.74 -27.01
N SER A 420 3.58 -3.67 -26.67
CA SER A 420 4.86 -3.84 -27.39
C SER A 420 4.68 -4.52 -28.75
N GLY A 421 3.61 -5.29 -28.94
CA GLY A 421 3.37 -6.08 -30.15
C GLY A 421 4.32 -7.28 -30.29
N GLN A 422 5.12 -7.61 -29.26
CA GLN A 422 6.12 -8.67 -29.29
C GLN A 422 5.73 -9.83 -28.36
N PRO A 423 5.38 -11.03 -28.86
CA PRO A 423 5.01 -12.19 -28.03
C PRO A 423 6.12 -12.66 -27.08
N SER A 424 7.39 -12.46 -27.45
CA SER A 424 8.56 -12.81 -26.63
C SER A 424 8.62 -12.07 -25.31
N THR A 425 8.02 -10.87 -25.21
CA THR A 425 7.99 -10.08 -23.98
C THR A 425 7.12 -10.70 -22.90
N PHE A 426 6.14 -11.54 -23.23
CA PHE A 426 5.21 -12.12 -22.25
C PHE A 426 5.93 -12.96 -21.18
N LEU A 427 6.73 -13.94 -21.60
CA LEU A 427 7.47 -14.79 -20.65
C LEU A 427 8.52 -14.00 -19.87
N ALA A 428 9.21 -13.07 -20.54
CA ALA A 428 10.19 -12.21 -19.90
C ALA A 428 9.57 -11.24 -18.88
N SER A 429 8.32 -10.83 -19.10
CA SER A 429 7.56 -9.99 -18.17
C SER A 429 7.06 -10.72 -16.93
N ILE A 430 7.31 -12.02 -16.78
CA ILE A 430 6.98 -12.80 -15.57
C ILE A 430 8.26 -12.94 -14.73
N PRO A 431 8.55 -12.01 -13.80
CA PRO A 431 9.84 -11.89 -13.14
C PRO A 431 9.92 -12.80 -11.91
N LEU A 432 9.99 -14.11 -12.10
CA LEU A 432 10.01 -15.07 -11.00
C LEU A 432 11.15 -14.81 -10.02
N ALA A 433 12.35 -14.47 -10.51
CA ALA A 433 13.51 -14.20 -9.66
C ALA A 433 13.31 -12.97 -8.75
N GLY A 434 12.67 -11.91 -9.25
CA GLY A 434 12.38 -10.71 -8.46
C GLY A 434 11.19 -10.87 -7.50
N LEU A 435 10.21 -11.70 -7.87
CA LEU A 435 9.00 -11.93 -7.06
C LEU A 435 9.22 -12.88 -5.89
N LEU A 436 10.05 -13.91 -6.04
CA LEU A 436 10.28 -14.91 -4.99
C LEU A 436 10.73 -14.30 -3.65
N PRO A 437 11.69 -13.36 -3.58
CA PRO A 437 12.07 -12.71 -2.34
C PRO A 437 10.92 -11.92 -1.70
N VAL A 438 10.11 -11.23 -2.50
CA VAL A 438 8.97 -10.41 -2.02
C VAL A 438 7.87 -11.30 -1.48
N VAL A 439 7.54 -12.38 -2.17
CA VAL A 439 6.58 -13.41 -1.73
C VAL A 439 7.06 -14.05 -0.44
N GLY A 440 8.33 -14.49 -0.39
CA GLY A 440 8.93 -15.08 0.81
C GLY A 440 8.91 -14.12 2.00
N ALA A 441 9.36 -12.88 1.80
CA ALA A 441 9.34 -11.86 2.84
C ALA A 441 7.92 -11.54 3.33
N SER A 442 6.94 -11.45 2.44
CA SER A 442 5.53 -11.22 2.80
C SER A 442 4.97 -12.35 3.66
N LEU A 443 5.26 -13.61 3.33
CA LEU A 443 4.88 -14.78 4.12
C LEU A 443 5.56 -14.79 5.49
N VAL A 444 6.87 -14.57 5.53
CA VAL A 444 7.64 -14.53 6.78
C VAL A 444 7.14 -13.42 7.69
N LEU A 445 6.91 -12.21 7.16
CA LEU A 445 6.36 -11.10 7.93
C LEU A 445 4.98 -11.43 8.50
N ALA A 446 4.08 -12.00 7.70
CA ALA A 446 2.75 -12.37 8.16
C ALA A 446 2.79 -13.45 9.25
N ILE A 447 3.61 -14.49 9.07
CA ILE A 447 3.75 -15.57 10.05
C ILE A 447 4.42 -15.05 11.32
N ALA A 448 5.51 -14.31 11.22
CA ALA A 448 6.24 -13.77 12.36
C ALA A 448 5.37 -12.84 13.21
N THR A 449 4.60 -11.96 12.57
CA THR A 449 3.72 -10.99 13.27
C THR A 449 2.50 -11.64 13.92
N THR A 450 2.08 -12.82 13.48
CA THR A 450 1.00 -13.59 14.12
C THR A 450 1.54 -14.53 15.20
N TRP A 451 2.66 -15.19 14.94
CA TRP A 451 3.23 -16.21 15.82
C TRP A 451 3.95 -15.61 17.04
N LEU A 452 4.80 -14.56 16.81
CA LEU A 452 5.63 -14.00 17.87
C LEU A 452 4.83 -13.41 19.05
N PRO A 453 3.79 -12.57 18.84
CA PRO A 453 2.96 -12.08 19.94
C PRO A 453 2.18 -13.20 20.64
N ALA A 454 1.75 -14.21 19.90
CA ALA A 454 1.01 -15.33 20.46
C ALA A 454 1.88 -16.24 21.36
N GLN A 455 3.20 -16.31 21.09
CA GLN A 455 4.15 -17.03 21.95
C GLN A 455 4.55 -16.22 23.18
N LEU A 456 4.71 -14.89 23.03
CA LEU A 456 5.14 -14.03 24.13
C LEU A 456 4.02 -13.75 25.13
N ASP A 457 2.77 -13.90 24.74
CA ASP A 457 1.62 -13.62 25.59
C ASP A 457 1.25 -14.85 26.44
N ARG A 458 1.99 -15.06 27.52
CA ARG A 458 1.76 -16.14 28.50
C ARG A 458 0.81 -15.74 29.64
N ARG A 459 -0.01 -14.69 29.44
CA ARG A 459 -0.95 -14.23 30.47
C ARG A 459 -2.03 -15.28 30.75
N PRO A 460 -2.44 -15.43 32.04
CA PRO A 460 -3.53 -16.35 32.38
C PRO A 460 -4.82 -15.97 31.65
N LEU A 461 -5.59 -16.97 31.24
CA LEU A 461 -6.86 -16.80 30.49
C LEU A 461 -7.82 -15.78 31.14
N MET A 462 -7.90 -15.76 32.46
CA MET A 462 -8.78 -14.86 33.22
C MET A 462 -8.37 -13.39 33.12
N GLU A 463 -7.09 -13.11 32.95
CA GLU A 463 -6.59 -11.73 32.81
C GLU A 463 -6.92 -11.17 31.43
N ASN A 464 -6.87 -12.01 30.39
CA ASN A 464 -7.26 -11.66 29.03
C ASN A 464 -8.77 -11.37 28.89
N LEU A 465 -9.61 -11.97 29.72
CA LEU A 465 -11.06 -11.72 29.78
C LEU A 465 -11.41 -10.43 30.53
N ARG A 466 -10.56 -9.98 31.48
CA ARG A 466 -10.77 -8.78 32.27
C ARG A 466 -10.32 -7.49 31.61
N GLN A 467 -9.52 -7.56 30.54
CA GLN A 467 -9.10 -6.35 29.83
C GLN A 467 -10.31 -5.72 29.13
N PRO A 468 -10.65 -4.45 29.43
CA PRO A 468 -11.69 -3.74 28.68
C PRO A 468 -11.27 -3.61 27.22
N VAL A 469 -12.23 -3.86 26.33
CA VAL A 469 -12.10 -3.63 24.87
C VAL A 469 -12.05 -2.14 24.59
#